data_ff99c76f89165ea66f39ba829f23b875
#
_entry.id   ff99c76f89165ea66f39ba829f23b875
#
_cell.length_a   1.000
_cell.length_b   1.000
_cell.length_c   1.000
_cell.angle_alpha   90.00
_cell.angle_beta   90.00
_cell.angle_gamma   90.00
#
_symmetry.space_group_name_H-M   'P 1'
#
loop_
_entity.id
_entity.type
_entity.pdbx_description
1 polymer ?
#
loop_
_entity_poly.entity_id
_entity_poly.type
_entity_poly.pdbx_seq_one_letter_code
_entity_poly.pdbx_strand_id
1 'polypeptide(L)'
;LLGAEVSRDKSGFFRLEKILPGASWSKELRSPLTEPGVEAKAGEYIVAIDGVPTNSVNDMYKLLIGKANVPTELSLNSKPQLAGARKIVVSPLAEEYSLYHYNWIQDNIKKVDKATNGKVGYIYIPDMGPEGLNEFSRYFYPQLDKEGLIIDDRANGGGNVSPMILERLSREPYRLTMRRGSSLIGTVPDAVQVGPKVCLINKYSASDGDLFPWGFRALSLGKLIGTRTWGGIIGISGPLPYMDGTDIRVPFFTSYDPKTGNWIIENHGVDPDILIDNDPIKEWNGEDQQLDLSLIHI
;
A
#
# COMPACT_ATOMS: atom_id res chain seq x y z
N LEU A 1 -15.74 -7.71 10.92
CA LEU A 1 -15.64 -7.72 9.46
C LEU A 1 -15.07 -9.06 9.01
N LEU A 2 -15.21 -9.44 7.74
CA LEU A 2 -14.93 -10.81 7.27
C LEU A 2 -13.74 -10.91 6.29
N GLY A 3 -13.13 -9.79 5.93
CA GLY A 3 -12.04 -9.77 4.94
C GLY A 3 -12.56 -10.13 3.54
N ALA A 4 -13.71 -9.59 3.16
CA ALA A 4 -14.36 -9.88 1.88
C ALA A 4 -15.27 -8.75 1.43
N GLU A 5 -15.38 -8.57 0.11
CA GLU A 5 -16.40 -7.76 -0.51
C GLU A 5 -17.71 -8.55 -0.57
N VAL A 6 -18.78 -7.98 -0.05
CA VAL A 6 -20.08 -8.64 0.07
C VAL A 6 -21.16 -7.76 -0.51
N SER A 7 -22.03 -8.34 -1.34
CA SER A 7 -23.21 -7.66 -1.87
C SER A 7 -24.50 -8.33 -1.44
N ARG A 8 -25.61 -7.58 -1.42
CA ARG A 8 -26.92 -8.14 -1.15
C ARG A 8 -27.56 -8.62 -2.45
N ASP A 9 -27.89 -9.89 -2.51
CA ASP A 9 -28.56 -10.51 -3.66
C ASP A 9 -30.09 -10.21 -3.65
N LYS A 10 -30.75 -10.42 -4.79
CA LYS A 10 -32.21 -10.27 -4.95
C LYS A 10 -33.02 -11.18 -4.02
N SER A 11 -32.45 -12.29 -3.59
CA SER A 11 -33.03 -13.21 -2.60
C SER A 11 -33.06 -12.64 -1.18
N GLY A 12 -32.34 -11.53 -0.95
CA GLY A 12 -32.13 -10.92 0.35
C GLY A 12 -30.91 -11.48 1.12
N PHE A 13 -30.34 -12.60 0.69
CA PHE A 13 -29.09 -13.12 1.23
C PHE A 13 -27.88 -12.34 0.73
N PHE A 14 -26.73 -12.51 1.37
CA PHE A 14 -25.51 -11.77 1.07
C PHE A 14 -24.50 -12.68 0.37
N ARG A 15 -23.98 -12.23 -0.77
CA ARG A 15 -23.04 -12.96 -1.61
C ARG A 15 -21.63 -12.47 -1.37
N LEU A 16 -20.69 -13.40 -1.26
CA LEU A 16 -19.25 -13.12 -1.26
C LEU A 16 -18.80 -12.81 -2.69
N GLU A 17 -18.56 -11.54 -2.99
CA GLU A 17 -18.10 -11.14 -4.34
C GLU A 17 -16.61 -11.37 -4.51
N LYS A 18 -15.83 -11.01 -3.49
CA LYS A 18 -14.37 -11.20 -3.46
C LYS A 18 -13.94 -11.53 -2.04
N ILE A 19 -13.05 -12.50 -1.88
CA ILE A 19 -12.37 -12.76 -0.62
C ILE A 19 -10.95 -12.17 -0.73
N LEU A 20 -10.56 -11.35 0.22
CA LEU A 20 -9.23 -10.77 0.27
C LEU A 20 -8.24 -11.85 0.74
N PRO A 21 -7.28 -12.28 -0.07
CA PRO A 21 -6.42 -13.39 0.33
C PRO A 21 -5.51 -13.05 1.50
N GLY A 22 -5.09 -11.79 1.62
CA GLY A 22 -4.21 -11.35 2.69
C GLY A 22 -2.84 -12.03 2.69
N ALA A 23 -2.17 -11.96 3.84
CA ALA A 23 -0.85 -12.54 4.08
C ALA A 23 -0.92 -13.69 5.08
N SER A 24 -0.47 -14.88 4.70
CA SER A 24 -0.53 -16.06 5.56
C SER A 24 0.37 -15.99 6.82
N TRP A 25 1.35 -15.09 6.80
CA TRP A 25 2.35 -14.90 7.87
C TRP A 25 1.96 -13.84 8.92
N SER A 26 0.89 -13.06 8.68
CA SER A 26 0.40 -12.06 9.64
C SER A 26 -1.09 -12.29 9.94
N LYS A 27 -1.47 -12.23 11.22
CA LYS A 27 -2.87 -12.35 11.64
C LYS A 27 -3.69 -11.12 11.24
N GLU A 28 -3.09 -9.94 11.33
CA GLU A 28 -3.73 -8.66 11.03
C GLU A 28 -4.02 -8.50 9.53
N LEU A 29 -3.20 -9.17 8.71
CA LEU A 29 -3.31 -9.14 7.24
C LEU A 29 -3.96 -10.41 6.66
N ARG A 30 -4.64 -11.23 7.47
CA ARG A 30 -5.30 -12.45 7.02
C ARG A 30 -6.82 -12.32 7.08
N SER A 31 -7.48 -12.65 5.97
CA SER A 31 -8.94 -12.76 6.00
C SER A 31 -9.39 -13.96 6.85
N PRO A 32 -10.36 -13.78 7.75
CA PRO A 32 -10.97 -14.90 8.48
C PRO A 32 -11.51 -16.00 7.56
N LEU A 33 -11.91 -15.65 6.33
CA LEU A 33 -12.44 -16.58 5.35
C LEU A 33 -11.35 -17.41 4.63
N THR A 34 -10.07 -17.07 4.83
CA THR A 34 -8.93 -17.82 4.28
C THR A 34 -8.23 -18.69 5.31
N GLU A 35 -8.73 -18.76 6.53
CA GLU A 35 -8.18 -19.62 7.58
C GLU A 35 -8.28 -21.11 7.19
N PRO A 36 -7.31 -21.94 7.62
CA PRO A 36 -7.35 -23.37 7.38
C PRO A 36 -8.66 -24.01 7.84
N GLY A 37 -9.28 -24.81 6.98
CA GLY A 37 -10.55 -25.50 7.27
C GLY A 37 -11.81 -24.68 7.02
N VAL A 38 -11.69 -23.38 6.70
CA VAL A 38 -12.84 -22.52 6.38
C VAL A 38 -13.34 -22.74 4.94
N GLU A 39 -12.42 -22.80 3.97
CA GLU A 39 -12.67 -23.09 2.55
C GLU A 39 -13.81 -22.27 1.91
N ALA A 40 -13.96 -21.00 2.35
CA ALA A 40 -14.93 -20.10 1.73
C ALA A 40 -14.48 -19.69 0.32
N LYS A 41 -15.46 -19.55 -0.57
CA LYS A 41 -15.20 -19.20 -1.99
C LYS A 41 -16.01 -17.98 -2.41
N ALA A 42 -15.43 -17.15 -3.25
CA ALA A 42 -16.19 -16.11 -3.94
C ALA A 42 -17.35 -16.76 -4.75
N GLY A 43 -18.50 -16.11 -4.72
CA GLY A 43 -19.75 -16.63 -5.30
C GLY A 43 -20.63 -17.39 -4.32
N GLU A 44 -20.15 -17.83 -3.16
CA GLU A 44 -20.99 -18.40 -2.10
C GLU A 44 -21.82 -17.32 -1.41
N TYR A 45 -22.91 -17.74 -0.79
CA TYR A 45 -23.80 -16.90 -0.02
C TYR A 45 -23.60 -17.12 1.48
N ILE A 46 -23.52 -16.05 2.25
CA ILE A 46 -23.63 -16.09 3.72
C ILE A 46 -25.12 -16.10 4.02
N VAL A 47 -25.67 -17.28 4.30
CA VAL A 47 -27.12 -17.45 4.48
C VAL A 47 -27.56 -17.33 5.93
N ALA A 48 -26.66 -17.54 6.91
CA ALA A 48 -26.94 -17.26 8.32
C ALA A 48 -25.64 -16.89 9.07
N ILE A 49 -25.78 -16.14 10.17
CA ILE A 49 -24.72 -15.82 11.14
C ILE A 49 -25.26 -16.16 12.51
N ASP A 50 -24.55 -17.03 13.26
CA ASP A 50 -24.99 -17.58 14.57
C ASP A 50 -26.45 -18.07 14.53
N GLY A 51 -26.84 -18.73 13.45
CA GLY A 51 -28.19 -19.26 13.25
C GLY A 51 -29.24 -18.23 12.82
N VAL A 52 -28.91 -16.94 12.78
CA VAL A 52 -29.83 -15.88 12.32
C VAL A 52 -29.73 -15.76 10.79
N PRO A 53 -30.82 -15.98 10.03
CA PRO A 53 -30.81 -15.84 8.57
C PRO A 53 -30.45 -14.40 8.14
N THR A 54 -29.50 -14.26 7.21
CA THR A 54 -29.04 -12.95 6.79
C THR A 54 -30.07 -12.18 5.95
N ASN A 55 -30.98 -12.86 5.29
CA ASN A 55 -32.09 -12.23 4.57
C ASN A 55 -33.14 -11.60 5.48
N SER A 56 -33.10 -11.85 6.80
CA SER A 56 -33.96 -11.20 7.78
C SER A 56 -33.52 -9.79 8.17
N VAL A 57 -32.33 -9.36 7.72
CA VAL A 57 -31.78 -8.04 8.00
C VAL A 57 -31.44 -7.31 6.71
N ASN A 58 -31.48 -5.96 6.77
CA ASN A 58 -31.09 -5.12 5.62
C ASN A 58 -29.56 -5.01 5.45
N ASP A 59 -28.85 -5.21 6.56
CA ASP A 59 -27.40 -5.12 6.62
C ASP A 59 -26.88 -6.27 7.52
N MET A 60 -26.15 -7.20 6.95
CA MET A 60 -25.63 -8.36 7.69
C MET A 60 -24.57 -7.98 8.74
N TYR A 61 -23.89 -6.84 8.57
CA TYR A 61 -22.87 -6.40 9.53
C TYR A 61 -23.46 -6.10 10.91
N LYS A 62 -24.79 -5.86 11.00
CA LYS A 62 -25.50 -5.78 12.29
C LYS A 62 -25.36 -7.07 13.11
N LEU A 63 -25.29 -8.22 12.46
CA LEU A 63 -25.12 -9.52 13.11
C LEU A 63 -23.68 -9.77 13.56
N LEU A 64 -22.73 -8.93 13.14
CA LEU A 64 -21.32 -8.99 13.50
C LEU A 64 -20.91 -7.94 14.55
N ILE A 65 -21.84 -7.10 15.01
CA ILE A 65 -21.58 -6.11 16.07
C ILE A 65 -21.14 -6.84 17.35
N GLY A 66 -19.98 -6.41 17.91
CA GLY A 66 -19.42 -7.04 19.12
C GLY A 66 -18.76 -8.40 18.88
N LYS A 67 -18.60 -8.84 17.62
CA LYS A 67 -18.02 -10.14 17.27
C LYS A 67 -16.54 -10.07 16.88
N ALA A 68 -15.91 -8.91 16.91
CA ALA A 68 -14.49 -8.80 16.60
C ALA A 68 -13.65 -9.74 17.47
N ASN A 69 -12.83 -10.60 16.86
CA ASN A 69 -12.03 -11.62 17.51
C ASN A 69 -12.81 -12.66 18.32
N VAL A 70 -14.14 -12.77 18.12
CA VAL A 70 -15.00 -13.75 18.79
C VAL A 70 -15.38 -14.84 17.79
N PRO A 71 -15.18 -16.14 18.10
CA PRO A 71 -15.63 -17.22 17.23
C PRO A 71 -17.12 -17.09 16.90
N THR A 72 -17.43 -17.01 15.60
CA THR A 72 -18.76 -16.74 15.07
C THR A 72 -19.07 -17.78 14.00
N GLU A 73 -20.23 -18.42 14.11
CA GLU A 73 -20.67 -19.42 13.12
C GLU A 73 -21.25 -18.71 11.87
N LEU A 74 -20.73 -19.03 10.70
CA LEU A 74 -21.31 -18.65 9.43
C LEU A 74 -21.87 -19.88 8.73
N SER A 75 -23.07 -19.77 8.18
CA SER A 75 -23.64 -20.77 7.28
C SER A 75 -23.44 -20.31 5.83
N LEU A 76 -22.65 -21.06 5.07
CA LEU A 76 -22.34 -20.79 3.66
C LEU A 76 -23.05 -21.76 2.73
N ASN A 77 -23.50 -21.26 1.58
CA ASN A 77 -24.12 -22.09 0.56
C ASN A 77 -23.77 -21.56 -0.85
N SER A 78 -23.66 -22.45 -1.83
CA SER A 78 -23.53 -22.06 -3.24
C SER A 78 -24.82 -21.49 -3.86
N LYS A 79 -25.95 -21.65 -3.16
CA LYS A 79 -27.28 -21.12 -3.54
C LYS A 79 -27.82 -20.21 -2.43
N PRO A 80 -28.64 -19.22 -2.76
CA PRO A 80 -29.23 -18.30 -1.77
C PRO A 80 -30.39 -18.96 -1.00
N GLN A 81 -30.07 -19.99 -0.21
CA GLN A 81 -31.02 -20.75 0.60
C GLN A 81 -30.35 -21.35 1.84
N LEU A 82 -31.13 -21.55 2.90
CA LEU A 82 -30.65 -22.16 4.16
C LEU A 82 -30.44 -23.68 4.01
N ALA A 83 -31.29 -24.34 3.25
CA ALA A 83 -31.23 -25.80 3.08
C ALA A 83 -29.94 -26.21 2.38
N GLY A 84 -29.19 -27.14 3.00
CA GLY A 84 -27.91 -27.62 2.47
C GLY A 84 -26.72 -26.69 2.72
N ALA A 85 -26.87 -25.64 3.53
CA ALA A 85 -25.75 -24.79 3.93
C ALA A 85 -24.77 -25.56 4.82
N ARG A 86 -23.47 -25.34 4.58
CA ARG A 86 -22.39 -25.82 5.45
C ARG A 86 -22.08 -24.75 6.52
N LYS A 87 -21.68 -25.21 7.69
CA LYS A 87 -21.30 -24.35 8.80
C LYS A 87 -19.79 -24.25 8.90
N ILE A 88 -19.30 -23.04 9.10
CA ILE A 88 -17.91 -22.73 9.40
C ILE A 88 -17.86 -21.83 10.62
N VAL A 89 -16.74 -21.80 11.31
CA VAL A 89 -16.50 -20.88 12.43
C VAL A 89 -15.32 -20.00 12.05
N VAL A 90 -15.52 -18.69 12.15
CA VAL A 90 -14.50 -17.68 11.88
C VAL A 90 -14.43 -16.67 13.03
N SER A 91 -13.31 -15.98 13.17
CA SER A 91 -13.17 -14.85 14.10
C SER A 91 -13.16 -13.55 13.29
N PRO A 92 -14.27 -12.79 13.25
CA PRO A 92 -14.34 -11.55 12.47
C PRO A 92 -13.27 -10.54 12.90
N LEU A 93 -12.78 -9.74 11.95
CA LEU A 93 -11.84 -8.65 12.18
C LEU A 93 -12.53 -7.44 12.80
N ALA A 94 -11.78 -6.67 13.60
CA ALA A 94 -12.24 -5.36 14.10
C ALA A 94 -12.28 -4.32 12.97
N GLU A 95 -11.30 -4.36 12.06
CA GLU A 95 -11.19 -3.48 10.90
C GLU A 95 -10.56 -4.26 9.72
N GLU A 96 -10.65 -3.71 8.51
CA GLU A 96 -10.16 -4.34 7.29
C GLU A 96 -9.22 -3.44 6.48
N TYR A 97 -8.93 -2.22 6.96
CA TYR A 97 -8.12 -1.27 6.20
C TYR A 97 -6.76 -1.84 5.80
N SER A 98 -6.04 -2.38 6.77
CA SER A 98 -4.71 -2.96 6.53
C SER A 98 -4.77 -4.14 5.54
N LEU A 99 -5.83 -4.94 5.58
CA LEU A 99 -6.03 -6.06 4.66
C LEU A 99 -6.34 -5.58 3.23
N TYR A 100 -7.23 -4.59 3.07
CA TYR A 100 -7.51 -3.98 1.77
C TYR A 100 -6.26 -3.33 1.18
N HIS A 101 -5.53 -2.56 1.99
CA HIS A 101 -4.31 -1.89 1.60
C HIS A 101 -3.23 -2.88 1.14
N TYR A 102 -2.99 -3.94 1.91
CA TYR A 102 -2.07 -5.00 1.53
C TYR A 102 -2.46 -5.64 0.18
N ASN A 103 -3.74 -5.98 0.00
CA ASN A 103 -4.19 -6.59 -1.26
C ASN A 103 -4.05 -5.63 -2.44
N TRP A 104 -4.31 -4.33 -2.25
CA TRP A 104 -4.11 -3.30 -3.26
C TRP A 104 -2.63 -3.24 -3.70
N ILE A 105 -1.68 -3.26 -2.76
CA ILE A 105 -0.24 -3.31 -3.09
C ILE A 105 0.08 -4.58 -3.90
N GLN A 106 -0.42 -5.74 -3.46
CA GLN A 106 -0.18 -7.01 -4.16
C GLN A 106 -0.77 -7.02 -5.57
N ASP A 107 -1.93 -6.43 -5.76
CA ASP A 107 -2.58 -6.33 -7.07
C ASP A 107 -1.81 -5.36 -7.99
N ASN A 108 -1.26 -4.25 -7.47
CA ASN A 108 -0.37 -3.37 -8.22
C ASN A 108 0.94 -4.07 -8.64
N ILE A 109 1.57 -4.82 -7.73
CA ILE A 109 2.77 -5.62 -8.04
C ILE A 109 2.47 -6.58 -9.19
N LYS A 110 1.35 -7.33 -9.11
CA LYS A 110 0.93 -8.26 -10.18
C LYS A 110 0.63 -7.54 -11.50
N LYS A 111 -0.01 -6.36 -11.43
CA LYS A 111 -0.32 -5.53 -12.60
C LYS A 111 0.96 -5.11 -13.32
N VAL A 112 1.92 -4.57 -12.57
CA VAL A 112 3.22 -4.15 -13.12
C VAL A 112 4.00 -5.34 -13.67
N ASP A 113 4.09 -6.43 -12.93
CA ASP A 113 4.79 -7.65 -13.33
C ASP A 113 4.22 -8.21 -14.66
N LYS A 114 2.89 -8.30 -14.73
CA LYS A 114 2.20 -8.77 -15.95
C LYS A 114 2.42 -7.82 -17.14
N ALA A 115 2.32 -6.51 -16.94
CA ALA A 115 2.45 -5.52 -18.01
C ALA A 115 3.86 -5.47 -18.58
N THR A 116 4.87 -5.81 -17.79
CA THR A 116 6.30 -5.71 -18.14
C THR A 116 6.96 -7.08 -18.35
N ASN A 117 6.20 -8.16 -18.34
CA ASN A 117 6.73 -9.54 -18.39
C ASN A 117 7.79 -9.78 -17.30
N GLY A 118 7.55 -9.30 -16.09
CA GLY A 118 8.40 -9.49 -14.94
C GLY A 118 9.64 -8.56 -14.87
N LYS A 119 9.80 -7.61 -15.79
CA LYS A 119 11.00 -6.78 -15.90
C LYS A 119 11.04 -5.61 -14.94
N VAL A 120 9.89 -5.04 -14.58
CA VAL A 120 9.79 -3.87 -13.71
C VAL A 120 9.23 -4.27 -12.35
N GLY A 121 9.83 -3.76 -11.29
CA GLY A 121 9.34 -3.90 -9.93
C GLY A 121 8.44 -2.73 -9.53
N TYR A 122 7.64 -2.94 -8.46
CA TYR A 122 6.78 -1.93 -7.86
C TYR A 122 6.97 -1.94 -6.35
N ILE A 123 7.13 -0.75 -5.78
CA ILE A 123 7.29 -0.54 -4.33
C ILE A 123 6.36 0.60 -3.93
N TYR A 124 5.47 0.34 -2.97
CA TYR A 124 4.67 1.37 -2.31
C TYR A 124 5.29 1.73 -0.96
N ILE A 125 5.36 3.03 -0.66
CA ILE A 125 5.92 3.55 0.60
C ILE A 125 4.82 4.36 1.30
N PRO A 126 4.14 3.79 2.34
CA PRO A 126 2.98 4.42 2.99
C PRO A 126 3.33 5.66 3.80
N ASP A 127 4.51 5.67 4.39
CA ASP A 127 5.05 6.76 5.21
C ASP A 127 6.57 6.77 5.19
N MET A 128 7.18 7.76 5.80
CA MET A 128 8.63 7.86 6.01
C MET A 128 9.00 7.58 7.47
N GLY A 129 8.31 6.64 8.09
CA GLY A 129 8.58 6.10 9.41
C GLY A 129 9.09 4.66 9.37
N PRO A 130 9.08 3.96 10.51
CA PRO A 130 9.50 2.56 10.59
C PRO A 130 8.68 1.62 9.71
N GLU A 131 7.37 1.89 9.52
CA GLU A 131 6.51 1.08 8.67
C GLU A 131 6.92 1.21 7.20
N GLY A 132 7.04 2.44 6.69
CA GLY A 132 7.47 2.67 5.30
C GLY A 132 8.87 2.14 5.02
N LEU A 133 9.82 2.26 5.97
CA LEU A 133 11.15 1.67 5.82
C LEU A 133 11.11 0.13 5.77
N ASN A 134 10.24 -0.50 6.55
CA ASN A 134 10.03 -1.94 6.52
C ASN A 134 9.40 -2.38 5.20
N GLU A 135 8.37 -1.66 4.71
CA GLU A 135 7.73 -1.95 3.42
C GLU A 135 8.72 -1.74 2.26
N PHE A 136 9.48 -0.64 2.28
CA PHE A 136 10.56 -0.45 1.32
C PHE A 136 11.54 -1.63 1.33
N SER A 137 12.02 -2.04 2.49
CA SER A 137 12.97 -3.16 2.61
C SER A 137 12.35 -4.48 2.13
N ARG A 138 11.09 -4.74 2.47
CA ARG A 138 10.36 -5.94 2.09
C ARG A 138 10.24 -6.10 0.58
N TYR A 139 10.01 -5.01 -0.13
CA TYR A 139 9.77 -5.06 -1.58
C TYR A 139 10.99 -4.67 -2.42
N PHE A 140 11.96 -3.92 -1.87
CA PHE A 140 13.17 -3.54 -2.60
C PHE A 140 14.12 -4.71 -2.83
N TYR A 141 14.48 -5.41 -1.76
CA TYR A 141 15.51 -6.47 -1.85
C TYR A 141 15.11 -7.66 -2.75
N PRO A 142 13.86 -8.13 -2.75
CA PRO A 142 13.44 -9.19 -3.68
C PRO A 142 13.37 -8.77 -5.15
N GLN A 143 13.46 -7.46 -5.44
CA GLN A 143 13.32 -6.90 -6.79
C GLN A 143 14.61 -6.26 -7.31
N LEU A 144 15.75 -6.57 -6.72
CA LEU A 144 17.05 -6.04 -7.15
C LEU A 144 17.47 -6.48 -8.55
N ASP A 145 16.94 -7.60 -9.02
CA ASP A 145 17.18 -8.17 -10.35
C ASP A 145 16.28 -7.58 -11.44
N LYS A 146 15.30 -6.76 -11.07
CA LYS A 146 14.41 -6.10 -12.02
C LYS A 146 15.17 -5.08 -12.86
N GLU A 147 14.76 -4.95 -14.12
CA GLU A 147 15.36 -4.00 -15.07
C GLU A 147 15.00 -2.55 -14.75
N GLY A 148 13.91 -2.28 -14.02
CA GLY A 148 13.50 -0.96 -13.55
C GLY A 148 12.60 -1.04 -12.31
N LEU A 149 12.36 0.12 -11.66
CA LEU A 149 11.50 0.22 -10.48
C LEU A 149 10.50 1.38 -10.58
N ILE A 150 9.23 1.09 -10.26
CA ILE A 150 8.21 2.09 -9.96
C ILE A 150 8.16 2.23 -8.43
N ILE A 151 8.44 3.44 -7.93
CA ILE A 151 8.31 3.78 -6.51
C ILE A 151 7.02 4.60 -6.36
N ASP A 152 6.09 4.11 -5.56
CA ASP A 152 4.82 4.78 -5.32
C ASP A 152 4.84 5.47 -3.96
N ASP A 153 4.96 6.79 -4.00
CA ASP A 153 4.97 7.69 -2.85
C ASP A 153 3.61 8.38 -2.66
N ARG A 154 2.60 7.99 -3.40
CA ARG A 154 1.26 8.58 -3.31
C ARG A 154 0.66 8.38 -1.93
N ALA A 155 0.08 9.45 -1.39
CA ALA A 155 -0.49 9.48 -0.04
C ALA A 155 0.49 9.14 1.09
N ASN A 156 1.78 9.32 0.88
CA ASN A 156 2.79 9.15 1.92
C ASN A 156 2.63 10.24 2.99
N GLY A 157 2.38 9.82 4.23
CA GLY A 157 2.11 10.73 5.36
C GLY A 157 3.33 11.43 5.94
N GLY A 158 4.54 11.17 5.41
CA GLY A 158 5.78 11.74 5.92
C GLY A 158 6.42 10.95 7.06
N GLY A 159 7.44 11.54 7.66
CA GLY A 159 8.28 10.94 8.70
C GLY A 159 9.68 11.55 8.69
N ASN A 160 10.72 10.70 8.65
CA ASN A 160 12.12 11.17 8.67
C ASN A 160 13.12 10.16 8.07
N VAL A 161 12.67 9.14 7.34
CA VAL A 161 13.55 8.10 6.78
C VAL A 161 13.81 8.25 5.27
N SER A 162 13.25 9.27 4.61
CA SER A 162 13.50 9.52 3.19
C SER A 162 14.99 9.56 2.82
N PRO A 163 15.92 10.13 3.63
CA PRO A 163 17.34 10.11 3.30
C PRO A 163 17.93 8.70 3.24
N MET A 164 17.45 7.77 4.07
CA MET A 164 17.90 6.38 4.08
C MET A 164 17.47 5.64 2.82
N ILE A 165 16.22 5.88 2.38
CA ILE A 165 15.66 5.29 1.16
C ILE A 165 16.36 5.87 -0.07
N LEU A 166 16.51 7.20 -0.13
CA LEU A 166 17.21 7.89 -1.23
C LEU A 166 18.66 7.43 -1.36
N GLU A 167 19.38 7.30 -0.24
CA GLU A 167 20.74 6.76 -0.23
C GLU A 167 20.79 5.36 -0.85
N ARG A 168 19.82 4.51 -0.52
CA ARG A 168 19.74 3.16 -1.07
C ARG A 168 19.44 3.15 -2.56
N LEU A 169 18.51 4.00 -3.00
CA LEU A 169 18.11 4.10 -4.42
C LEU A 169 19.18 4.75 -5.30
N SER A 170 20.06 5.59 -4.74
CA SER A 170 21.12 6.31 -5.47
C SER A 170 22.43 5.54 -5.54
N ARG A 171 22.52 4.35 -4.95
CA ARG A 171 23.75 3.57 -4.97
C ARG A 171 24.13 3.16 -6.38
N GLU A 172 25.42 3.34 -6.69
CA GLU A 172 26.03 2.88 -7.93
C GLU A 172 27.14 1.86 -7.63
N PRO A 173 27.28 0.79 -8.44
CA PRO A 173 28.35 -0.15 -8.25
C PRO A 173 29.69 0.47 -8.70
N TYR A 174 30.63 0.59 -7.80
CA TYR A 174 32.00 1.01 -8.16
C TYR A 174 32.90 -0.17 -8.50
N ARG A 175 32.45 -1.41 -8.30
CA ARG A 175 33.18 -2.64 -8.61
C ARG A 175 32.21 -3.80 -8.80
N LEU A 176 32.53 -4.67 -9.74
CA LEU A 176 31.89 -5.97 -9.91
C LEU A 176 32.72 -7.09 -9.37
N THR A 177 32.12 -8.16 -8.90
CA THR A 177 32.77 -9.37 -8.40
C THR A 177 32.27 -10.60 -9.15
N MET A 178 33.18 -11.50 -9.46
CA MET A 178 32.86 -12.80 -10.05
C MET A 178 33.63 -13.89 -9.29
N ARG A 179 32.93 -14.98 -9.00
CA ARG A 179 33.57 -16.15 -8.38
C ARG A 179 33.98 -17.17 -9.44
N ARG A 180 35.12 -17.80 -9.26
CA ARG A 180 35.56 -18.90 -10.13
C ARG A 180 34.51 -20.02 -10.13
N GLY A 181 34.10 -20.45 -11.31
CA GLY A 181 33.07 -21.48 -11.48
C GLY A 181 31.61 -21.02 -11.32
N SER A 182 31.39 -19.70 -11.25
CA SER A 182 30.02 -19.12 -11.21
C SER A 182 29.85 -18.11 -12.34
N SER A 183 28.66 -18.07 -12.94
CA SER A 183 28.26 -17.04 -13.89
C SER A 183 27.63 -15.82 -13.20
N LEU A 184 27.43 -15.88 -11.88
CA LEU A 184 26.83 -14.79 -11.13
C LEU A 184 27.82 -13.66 -10.93
N ILE A 185 27.38 -12.46 -11.28
CA ILE A 185 28.13 -11.21 -11.07
C ILE A 185 27.50 -10.50 -9.87
N GLY A 186 28.30 -10.24 -8.84
CA GLY A 186 27.91 -9.41 -7.70
C GLY A 186 28.34 -7.96 -7.88
N THR A 187 27.64 -7.06 -7.24
CA THR A 187 27.99 -5.63 -7.19
C THR A 187 28.67 -5.27 -5.88
N VAL A 188 29.47 -4.20 -5.89
CA VAL A 188 30.00 -3.58 -4.66
C VAL A 188 29.76 -2.07 -4.75
N PRO A 189 28.96 -1.51 -3.82
CA PRO A 189 28.33 -2.18 -2.69
C PRO A 189 27.27 -3.20 -3.14
N ASP A 190 26.86 -4.05 -2.20
CA ASP A 190 25.77 -4.99 -2.43
C ASP A 190 24.40 -4.28 -2.49
N ALA A 191 23.40 -4.98 -3.04
CA ALA A 191 22.02 -4.52 -3.10
C ALA A 191 21.87 -3.19 -3.85
N VAL A 192 22.41 -3.12 -5.05
CA VAL A 192 22.27 -2.00 -5.98
C VAL A 192 21.25 -2.34 -7.06
N GLN A 193 20.29 -1.48 -7.25
CA GLN A 193 19.34 -1.53 -8.37
C GLN A 193 19.76 -0.43 -9.37
N VAL A 194 20.33 -0.85 -10.49
CA VAL A 194 20.94 0.05 -11.49
C VAL A 194 19.96 0.52 -12.57
N GLY A 195 18.80 -0.11 -12.70
CA GLY A 195 17.82 0.22 -13.73
C GLY A 195 17.16 1.59 -13.55
N PRO A 196 16.46 2.07 -14.58
CA PRO A 196 15.68 3.28 -14.49
C PRO A 196 14.62 3.21 -13.37
N LYS A 197 14.26 4.38 -12.87
CA LYS A 197 13.25 4.52 -11.81
C LYS A 197 12.28 5.61 -12.19
N VAL A 198 11.02 5.43 -11.78
CA VAL A 198 10.00 6.48 -11.79
C VAL A 198 9.36 6.54 -10.41
N CYS A 199 8.93 7.73 -10.01
CA CYS A 199 8.24 7.93 -8.74
C CYS A 199 6.83 8.48 -9.00
N LEU A 200 5.82 7.79 -8.44
CA LEU A 200 4.45 8.27 -8.43
C LEU A 200 4.23 9.17 -7.21
N ILE A 201 3.63 10.32 -7.44
CA ILE A 201 3.36 11.32 -6.40
C ILE A 201 1.94 11.85 -6.50
N ASN A 202 1.37 12.32 -5.40
CA ASN A 202 0.08 13.00 -5.44
C ASN A 202 -0.05 14.06 -4.33
N LYS A 203 -1.14 14.81 -4.39
CA LYS A 203 -1.48 15.90 -3.45
C LYS A 203 -1.60 15.49 -1.98
N TYR A 204 -1.56 14.21 -1.68
CA TYR A 204 -1.61 13.66 -0.31
C TYR A 204 -0.24 13.24 0.21
N SER A 205 0.81 13.25 -0.63
CA SER A 205 2.19 13.09 -0.17
C SER A 205 2.61 14.32 0.61
N ALA A 206 3.01 14.17 1.86
CA ALA A 206 3.15 15.28 2.79
C ALA A 206 4.43 15.15 3.64
N SER A 207 4.97 16.29 4.11
CA SER A 207 6.14 16.35 5.01
C SER A 207 7.36 15.65 4.40
N ASP A 208 7.91 14.59 5.02
CA ASP A 208 9.01 13.81 4.44
C ASP A 208 8.57 13.06 3.15
N GLY A 209 7.25 12.89 2.93
CA GLY A 209 6.65 12.47 1.66
C GLY A 209 6.68 13.55 0.57
N ASP A 210 6.85 14.84 0.93
CA ASP A 210 7.22 15.92 -0.01
C ASP A 210 8.74 15.94 -0.25
N LEU A 211 9.53 15.71 0.80
CA LEU A 211 11.00 15.74 0.73
C LEU A 211 11.57 14.57 -0.07
N PHE A 212 10.92 13.42 -0.04
CA PHE A 212 11.35 12.25 -0.81
C PHE A 212 11.35 12.51 -2.32
N PRO A 213 10.26 12.92 -2.98
CA PRO A 213 10.27 13.22 -4.40
C PRO A 213 11.16 14.43 -4.75
N TRP A 214 11.30 15.42 -3.86
CA TRP A 214 12.27 16.49 -4.04
C TRP A 214 13.70 15.93 -4.11
N GLY A 215 14.07 15.08 -3.15
CA GLY A 215 15.38 14.41 -3.13
C GLY A 215 15.58 13.48 -4.31
N PHE A 216 14.53 12.73 -4.71
CA PHE A 216 14.55 11.84 -5.88
C PHE A 216 14.92 12.60 -7.16
N ARG A 217 14.33 13.79 -7.35
CA ARG A 217 14.68 14.70 -8.46
C ARG A 217 16.09 15.28 -8.29
N ALA A 218 16.45 15.78 -7.12
CA ALA A 218 17.74 16.41 -6.87
C ALA A 218 18.91 15.44 -7.11
N LEU A 219 18.71 14.16 -6.87
CA LEU A 219 19.64 13.06 -7.14
C LEU A 219 19.51 12.47 -8.56
N SER A 220 18.63 13.03 -9.39
CA SER A 220 18.41 12.57 -10.77
C SER A 220 18.06 11.09 -10.90
N LEU A 221 17.29 10.55 -9.96
CA LEU A 221 16.96 9.13 -9.92
C LEU A 221 15.95 8.71 -10.98
N GLY A 222 15.10 9.64 -11.46
CA GLY A 222 14.12 9.37 -12.48
C GLY A 222 13.04 10.46 -12.58
N LYS A 223 11.96 10.16 -13.29
CA LYS A 223 10.81 11.07 -13.48
C LYS A 223 9.81 10.95 -12.31
N LEU A 224 9.19 12.10 -12.00
CA LEU A 224 8.04 12.20 -11.11
C LEU A 224 6.76 12.24 -11.94
N ILE A 225 5.79 11.38 -11.63
CA ILE A 225 4.54 11.25 -12.39
C ILE A 225 3.37 11.36 -11.42
N GLY A 226 2.36 12.14 -11.77
CA GLY A 226 1.16 12.28 -10.94
C GLY A 226 0.73 13.73 -10.76
N THR A 227 0.40 14.13 -9.55
CA THR A 227 0.03 15.50 -9.19
C THR A 227 0.98 16.08 -8.17
N ARG A 228 1.04 17.42 -8.09
CA ARG A 228 1.87 18.13 -7.10
C ARG A 228 1.61 17.62 -5.68
N THR A 229 2.67 17.46 -4.91
CA THR A 229 2.60 17.07 -3.50
C THR A 229 2.06 18.19 -2.61
N TRP A 230 1.83 17.91 -1.33
CA TRP A 230 1.14 18.85 -0.43
C TRP A 230 1.91 20.15 -0.15
N GLY A 231 3.22 20.04 0.12
CA GLY A 231 4.07 21.20 0.35
C GLY A 231 4.14 21.68 1.79
N GLY A 232 3.98 20.82 2.75
CA GLY A 232 4.15 21.15 4.17
C GLY A 232 5.36 20.44 4.75
N ILE A 233 6.54 21.05 4.69
CA ILE A 233 7.81 20.45 5.08
C ILE A 233 8.44 21.03 6.34
N ILE A 234 7.87 22.09 6.91
CA ILE A 234 8.37 22.63 8.18
C ILE A 234 8.23 21.59 9.27
N GLY A 235 9.37 21.18 9.81
CA GLY A 235 9.40 20.27 10.95
C GLY A 235 8.87 20.93 12.20
N ILE A 236 8.00 20.23 12.92
CA ILE A 236 7.42 20.68 14.18
C ILE A 236 8.14 20.04 15.36
N SER A 237 8.44 20.81 16.40
CA SER A 237 9.02 20.27 17.63
C SER A 237 8.02 19.33 18.32
N GLY A 238 8.55 18.47 19.17
CA GLY A 238 7.74 17.69 20.10
C GLY A 238 6.82 18.56 20.94
N PRO A 239 5.85 17.97 21.60
CA PRO A 239 4.93 18.72 22.43
C PRO A 239 5.67 19.47 23.53
N LEU A 240 5.33 20.74 23.72
CA LEU A 240 5.66 21.49 24.92
C LEU A 240 4.48 21.30 25.86
N PRO A 241 4.58 20.43 26.88
CA PRO A 241 3.46 20.16 27.75
C PRO A 241 3.13 21.39 28.59
N TYR A 242 1.87 21.78 28.58
CA TYR A 242 1.34 22.75 29.55
C TYR A 242 1.00 22.09 30.88
N MET A 243 0.75 22.90 31.91
CA MET A 243 0.41 22.38 33.23
C MET A 243 -0.87 21.54 33.29
N ASP A 244 -1.76 21.73 32.32
CA ASP A 244 -3.01 20.97 32.15
C ASP A 244 -2.87 19.72 31.30
N GLY A 245 -1.64 19.41 30.84
CA GLY A 245 -1.35 18.24 30.00
C GLY A 245 -1.63 18.44 28.50
N THR A 246 -2.09 19.62 28.09
CA THR A 246 -2.16 19.97 26.66
C THR A 246 -0.79 20.31 26.10
N ASP A 247 -0.64 20.28 24.78
CA ASP A 247 0.58 20.68 24.11
C ASP A 247 0.31 21.68 22.98
N ILE A 248 1.34 22.38 22.54
CA ILE A 248 1.37 23.16 21.31
C ILE A 248 2.59 22.77 20.50
N ARG A 249 2.37 22.42 19.26
CA ARG A 249 3.45 22.13 18.32
C ARG A 249 3.85 23.39 17.59
N VAL A 250 5.14 23.67 17.58
CA VAL A 250 5.69 24.87 16.95
C VAL A 250 6.66 24.52 15.83
N PRO A 251 6.74 25.34 14.78
CA PRO A 251 7.76 25.21 13.75
C PRO A 251 9.15 25.21 14.39
N PHE A 252 10.00 24.26 14.01
CA PHE A 252 11.31 24.08 14.61
C PHE A 252 12.45 24.07 13.60
N PHE A 253 12.28 23.42 12.45
CA PHE A 253 13.27 23.38 11.38
C PHE A 253 12.60 23.37 10.02
N THR A 254 13.35 23.77 9.00
CA THR A 254 12.99 23.66 7.60
C THR A 254 14.24 23.41 6.76
N SER A 255 14.07 23.24 5.46
CA SER A 255 15.13 22.86 4.54
C SER A 255 15.36 23.91 3.48
N TYR A 256 16.61 24.03 3.02
CA TYR A 256 16.99 24.87 1.91
C TYR A 256 17.91 24.11 0.94
N ASP A 257 17.93 24.52 -0.33
CA ASP A 257 18.77 23.92 -1.35
C ASP A 257 20.22 24.38 -1.14
N PRO A 258 21.18 23.46 -0.97
CA PRO A 258 22.59 23.80 -0.76
C PRO A 258 23.25 24.50 -1.97
N LYS A 259 22.69 24.34 -3.18
CA LYS A 259 23.22 24.95 -4.42
C LYS A 259 22.79 26.40 -4.58
N THR A 260 21.56 26.71 -4.22
CA THR A 260 20.97 28.04 -4.45
C THR A 260 20.85 28.86 -3.16
N GLY A 261 20.86 28.21 -1.99
CA GLY A 261 20.60 28.83 -0.68
C GLY A 261 19.13 29.23 -0.48
N ASN A 262 18.23 28.88 -1.39
CA ASN A 262 16.81 29.19 -1.28
C ASN A 262 16.06 28.12 -0.45
N TRP A 263 15.01 28.56 0.24
CA TRP A 263 14.07 27.63 0.87
C TRP A 263 13.45 26.74 -0.21
N ILE A 264 13.31 25.42 0.11
CA ILE A 264 12.68 24.50 -0.80
C ILE A 264 11.17 24.40 -0.48
N ILE A 265 10.41 24.05 -1.43
CA ILE A 265 9.03 23.55 -1.56
C ILE A 265 7.99 23.84 -0.45
N GLU A 266 8.32 24.49 0.67
CA GLU A 266 7.32 24.86 1.69
C GLU A 266 6.23 25.72 1.06
N ASN A 267 4.95 25.44 1.38
CA ASN A 267 3.75 26.06 0.81
C ASN A 267 3.58 25.87 -0.71
N HIS A 268 4.37 24.98 -1.34
CA HIS A 268 4.25 24.70 -2.76
C HIS A 268 4.14 23.21 -3.06
N GLY A 269 5.01 22.39 -2.46
CA GLY A 269 5.17 20.99 -2.81
C GLY A 269 6.09 20.75 -4.01
N VAL A 270 6.12 19.53 -4.49
CA VAL A 270 6.92 19.10 -5.64
C VAL A 270 6.01 18.90 -6.84
N ASP A 271 6.24 19.66 -7.91
CA ASP A 271 5.52 19.46 -9.17
C ASP A 271 5.99 18.18 -9.86
N PRO A 272 5.10 17.39 -10.47
CA PRO A 272 5.50 16.25 -11.27
C PRO A 272 6.18 16.68 -12.56
N ASP A 273 7.02 15.83 -13.13
CA ASP A 273 7.56 16.02 -14.49
C ASP A 273 6.50 15.69 -15.55
N ILE A 274 5.57 14.80 -15.21
CA ILE A 274 4.45 14.40 -16.04
C ILE A 274 3.17 14.51 -15.21
N LEU A 275 2.37 15.53 -15.52
CA LEU A 275 1.12 15.79 -14.80
C LEU A 275 0.02 14.88 -15.30
N ILE A 276 -0.53 14.10 -14.39
CA ILE A 276 -1.73 13.29 -14.58
C ILE A 276 -2.45 13.08 -13.24
N ASP A 277 -3.75 13.30 -13.21
CA ASP A 277 -4.59 12.93 -12.06
C ASP A 277 -5.44 11.72 -12.43
N ASN A 278 -5.77 10.88 -11.45
CA ASN A 278 -6.70 9.79 -11.65
C ASN A 278 -8.14 10.34 -11.73
N ASP A 279 -8.88 9.91 -12.73
CA ASP A 279 -10.32 10.13 -12.78
C ASP A 279 -10.98 9.28 -11.68
N PRO A 280 -11.75 9.89 -10.74
CA PRO A 280 -12.33 9.14 -9.62
C PRO A 280 -13.27 8.00 -10.02
N ILE A 281 -13.96 8.13 -11.17
CA ILE A 281 -14.86 7.09 -11.66
C ILE A 281 -14.05 5.92 -12.22
N LYS A 282 -12.96 6.20 -12.92
CA LYS A 282 -12.06 5.18 -13.44
C LYS A 282 -11.33 4.46 -12.31
N GLU A 283 -10.84 5.22 -11.33
CA GLU A 283 -10.19 4.67 -10.14
C GLU A 283 -11.14 3.77 -9.35
N TRP A 284 -12.39 4.18 -9.16
CA TRP A 284 -13.44 3.35 -8.56
C TRP A 284 -13.66 2.03 -9.33
N ASN A 285 -13.52 2.05 -10.64
CA ASN A 285 -13.61 0.88 -11.50
C ASN A 285 -12.31 0.07 -11.61
N GLY A 286 -11.27 0.41 -10.83
CA GLY A 286 -10.01 -0.31 -10.76
C GLY A 286 -8.96 0.13 -11.79
N GLU A 287 -9.19 1.25 -12.50
CA GLU A 287 -8.19 1.84 -13.40
C GLU A 287 -7.29 2.82 -12.62
N ASP A 288 -5.99 2.64 -12.70
CA ASP A 288 -4.99 3.56 -12.14
C ASP A 288 -4.20 4.20 -13.28
N GLN A 289 -4.67 5.39 -13.72
CA GLN A 289 -4.09 6.10 -14.87
C GLN A 289 -2.66 6.57 -14.60
N GLN A 290 -2.33 6.93 -13.35
CA GLN A 290 -0.99 7.32 -12.94
C GLN A 290 -0.02 6.13 -13.03
N LEU A 291 -0.42 4.97 -12.49
CA LEU A 291 0.36 3.75 -12.58
C LEU A 291 0.51 3.29 -14.04
N ASP A 292 -0.57 3.33 -14.82
CA ASP A 292 -0.53 2.93 -16.23
C ASP A 292 0.41 3.82 -17.06
N LEU A 293 0.42 5.13 -16.79
CA LEU A 293 1.33 6.05 -17.46
C LEU A 293 2.80 5.81 -17.05
N SER A 294 3.05 5.43 -15.79
CA SER A 294 4.40 5.14 -15.32
C SER A 294 5.02 3.96 -16.07
N LEU A 295 4.22 2.98 -16.48
CA LEU A 295 4.67 1.82 -17.27
C LEU A 295 5.17 2.20 -18.69
N ILE A 296 4.79 3.37 -19.18
CA ILE A 296 5.25 3.87 -20.50
C ILE A 296 6.58 4.61 -20.36
N HIS A 297 6.86 5.14 -19.20
CA HIS A 297 7.99 6.05 -18.95
C HIS A 297 9.17 5.42 -18.20
N ILE A 298 9.07 4.12 -17.85
CA ILE A 298 10.14 3.38 -17.20
C ILE A 298 11.02 2.61 -18.17
#